data_02559149705028c183c1573498818638
#
_entry.id   02559149705028c183c1573498818638
#
_cell.length_a   1.000
_cell.length_b   1.000
_cell.length_c   1.000
_cell.angle_alpha   90.00
_cell.angle_beta   90.00
_cell.angle_gamma   90.00
#
_symmetry.space_group_name_H-M   'P 1'
#
loop_
_entity.id
_entity.type
_entity.pdbx_description
1 polymer ?
#
loop_
_entity_poly.entity_id
_entity_poly.type
_entity_poly.pdbx_seq_one_letter_code
_entity_poly.pdbx_strand_id
1 'polypeptide(L)'
;LSMLGILIGVAAVVAMLALGQGAKIEIEARLASLGSNLLMLRPGAPRVGGVAMESGSVLRLTLEDVAVIRERLPAVRDAAATVSGRAQAGYLNRNWSTQVLGTGVSYASMRAAQPDVGRFFTEEENRRRARVAVIGRTVLDKLFADQDPIGETIRLNKVSFQVIGVLPEKGATGWRDQDDLIVIPVQTAMYRL
;
A
#
# COMPACT_ATOMS: atom_id res chain seq x y z
N LEU A 1 -48.24 -6.56 -31.78
CA LEU A 1 -47.25 -5.46 -31.80
C LEU A 1 -47.15 -4.75 -30.42
N SER A 2 -48.28 -4.46 -29.76
CA SER A 2 -48.29 -3.76 -28.45
C SER A 2 -47.63 -4.54 -27.33
N MET A 3 -47.79 -5.87 -27.26
CA MET A 3 -47.12 -6.70 -26.25
C MET A 3 -45.61 -6.71 -26.43
N LEU A 4 -45.11 -6.72 -27.65
CA LEU A 4 -43.68 -6.70 -27.94
C LEU A 4 -43.04 -5.39 -27.47
N GLY A 5 -43.70 -4.25 -27.66
CA GLY A 5 -43.23 -2.95 -27.20
C GLY A 5 -43.13 -2.85 -25.67
N ILE A 6 -44.12 -3.40 -24.96
CA ILE A 6 -44.08 -3.44 -23.49
C ILE A 6 -42.92 -4.32 -22.98
N LEU A 7 -42.74 -5.48 -23.61
CA LEU A 7 -41.68 -6.44 -23.22
C LEU A 7 -40.29 -5.86 -23.42
N ILE A 8 -40.06 -5.19 -24.55
CA ILE A 8 -38.81 -4.49 -24.83
C ILE A 8 -38.58 -3.32 -23.85
N GLY A 9 -39.65 -2.54 -23.58
CA GLY A 9 -39.56 -1.42 -22.64
C GLY A 9 -39.18 -1.86 -21.22
N VAL A 10 -39.84 -2.91 -20.71
CA VAL A 10 -39.53 -3.45 -19.37
C VAL A 10 -38.15 -4.06 -19.35
N ALA A 11 -37.75 -4.81 -20.36
CA ALA A 11 -36.42 -5.40 -20.44
C ALA A 11 -35.30 -4.33 -20.44
N ALA A 12 -35.50 -3.22 -21.17
CA ALA A 12 -34.57 -2.11 -21.21
C ALA A 12 -34.41 -1.43 -19.84
N VAL A 13 -35.53 -1.21 -19.12
CA VAL A 13 -35.52 -0.63 -17.77
C VAL A 13 -34.78 -1.56 -16.78
N VAL A 14 -35.08 -2.86 -16.80
CA VAL A 14 -34.42 -3.85 -15.93
C VAL A 14 -32.93 -3.92 -16.22
N ALA A 15 -32.52 -3.93 -17.48
CA ALA A 15 -31.12 -3.93 -17.87
C ALA A 15 -30.40 -2.65 -17.38
N MET A 16 -31.02 -1.49 -17.49
CA MET A 16 -30.43 -0.22 -17.01
C MET A 16 -30.26 -0.21 -15.48
N LEU A 17 -31.27 -0.70 -14.75
CA LEU A 17 -31.20 -0.82 -13.29
C LEU A 17 -30.10 -1.82 -12.85
N ALA A 18 -29.99 -2.95 -13.53
CA ALA A 18 -28.97 -3.96 -13.25
C ALA A 18 -27.54 -3.41 -13.48
N LEU A 19 -27.33 -2.68 -14.59
CA LEU A 19 -26.06 -2.01 -14.86
C LEU A 19 -25.74 -0.93 -13.83
N GLY A 20 -26.71 -0.14 -13.42
CA GLY A 20 -26.55 0.89 -12.38
C GLY A 20 -26.18 0.30 -11.01
N GLN A 21 -26.82 -0.79 -10.62
CA GLN A 21 -26.49 -1.49 -9.37
C GLN A 21 -25.10 -2.15 -9.43
N GLY A 22 -24.74 -2.77 -10.54
CA GLY A 22 -23.42 -3.36 -10.75
C GLY A 22 -22.31 -2.31 -10.63
N ALA A 23 -22.45 -1.18 -11.30
CA ALA A 23 -21.50 -0.07 -11.21
C ALA A 23 -21.38 0.49 -9.78
N LYS A 24 -22.50 0.61 -9.05
CA LYS A 24 -22.49 1.07 -7.65
C LYS A 24 -21.70 0.13 -6.75
N ILE A 25 -21.93 -1.17 -6.83
CA ILE A 25 -21.23 -2.19 -6.03
C ILE A 25 -19.73 -2.15 -6.32
N GLU A 26 -19.35 -2.02 -7.58
CA GLU A 26 -17.92 -1.94 -7.96
C GLU A 26 -17.26 -0.67 -7.42
N ILE A 27 -17.92 0.48 -7.47
CA ILE A 27 -17.42 1.73 -6.90
C ILE A 27 -17.30 1.62 -5.38
N GLU A 28 -18.29 1.07 -4.69
CA GLU A 28 -18.26 0.87 -3.24
C GLU A 28 -17.12 -0.09 -2.83
N ALA A 29 -16.89 -1.17 -3.57
CA ALA A 29 -15.79 -2.08 -3.34
C ALA A 29 -14.42 -1.39 -3.53
N ARG A 30 -14.27 -0.58 -4.56
CA ARG A 30 -13.06 0.22 -4.80
C ARG A 30 -12.81 1.26 -3.70
N LEU A 31 -13.85 1.93 -3.23
CA LEU A 31 -13.75 2.89 -2.12
C LEU A 31 -13.38 2.19 -0.80
N ALA A 32 -13.96 1.02 -0.54
CA ALA A 32 -13.63 0.22 0.64
C ALA A 32 -12.16 -0.24 0.64
N SER A 33 -11.60 -0.57 -0.54
CA SER A 33 -10.20 -0.99 -0.68
C SER A 33 -9.20 0.14 -0.43
N LEU A 34 -9.61 1.41 -0.58
CA LEU A 34 -8.76 2.57 -0.30
C LEU A 34 -8.58 2.85 1.20
N GLY A 35 -9.37 2.19 2.06
CA GLY A 35 -9.43 2.43 3.51
C GLY A 35 -10.29 3.66 3.82
N SER A 36 -11.44 3.44 4.46
CA SER A 36 -12.28 4.52 4.97
C SER A 36 -11.59 5.19 6.17
N ASN A 37 -11.69 6.52 6.26
CA ASN A 37 -11.18 7.32 7.38
C ASN A 37 -9.64 7.35 7.53
N LEU A 38 -8.90 7.25 6.42
CA LEU A 38 -7.45 7.37 6.45
C LEU A 38 -7.01 8.84 6.35
N LEU A 39 -6.33 9.31 7.38
CA LEU A 39 -5.67 10.61 7.39
C LEU A 39 -4.18 10.45 7.12
N MET A 40 -3.65 11.15 6.12
CA MET A 40 -2.23 11.15 5.80
C MET A 40 -1.59 12.44 6.28
N LEU A 41 -0.77 12.34 7.32
CA LEU A 41 0.01 13.47 7.86
C LEU A 41 1.36 13.53 7.13
N ARG A 42 1.66 14.69 6.55
CA ARG A 42 2.96 14.96 5.91
C ARG A 42 3.63 16.14 6.56
N PRO A 43 4.96 16.10 6.76
CA PRO A 43 5.68 17.28 7.24
C PRO A 43 5.52 18.40 6.21
N GLY A 44 5.07 19.57 6.68
CA GLY A 44 4.93 20.78 5.87
C GLY A 44 6.19 21.64 5.97
N ALA A 45 6.55 22.34 4.88
CA ALA A 45 7.48 23.46 5.00
C ALA A 45 6.72 24.66 5.61
N PRO A 46 7.21 25.28 6.69
CA PRO A 46 6.58 26.45 7.25
C PRO A 46 6.66 27.60 6.21
N ARG A 47 5.49 28.11 5.82
CA ARG A 47 5.38 29.33 5.01
C ARG A 47 5.05 30.48 5.96
N VAL A 48 5.99 31.39 6.14
CA VAL A 48 5.74 32.64 6.85
C VAL A 48 5.66 33.77 5.82
N GLY A 49 4.51 34.44 5.73
CA GLY A 49 4.33 35.53 4.79
C GLY A 49 4.37 35.19 3.30
N GLY A 50 4.04 33.95 2.92
CA GLY A 50 4.02 33.54 1.51
C GLY A 50 5.38 33.12 0.95
N VAL A 51 6.47 33.26 1.69
CA VAL A 51 7.83 32.86 1.30
C VAL A 51 8.14 31.51 1.96
N ALA A 52 8.56 30.52 1.16
CA ALA A 52 9.07 29.26 1.69
C ALA A 52 10.38 29.56 2.44
N MET A 53 10.42 29.26 3.74
CA MET A 53 11.67 29.36 4.49
C MET A 53 12.66 28.31 4.01
N GLU A 54 13.92 28.70 4.00
CA GLU A 54 15.08 27.90 3.59
C GLU A 54 15.06 26.50 4.20
N SER A 55 15.53 25.50 3.43
CA SER A 55 15.45 24.04 3.67
C SER A 55 16.05 23.52 4.99
N GLY A 56 16.28 24.33 5.98
CA GLY A 56 16.85 23.97 7.29
C GLY A 56 15.84 23.77 8.42
N SER A 57 14.60 24.29 8.29
CA SER A 57 13.56 24.24 9.32
C SER A 57 12.42 23.28 8.97
N VAL A 58 12.75 22.10 8.43
CA VAL A 58 11.75 21.07 8.16
C VAL A 58 11.34 20.45 9.49
N LEU A 59 10.08 20.65 9.88
CA LEU A 59 9.46 19.86 10.93
C LEU A 59 9.54 18.39 10.50
N ARG A 60 10.43 17.64 11.13
CA ARG A 60 10.58 16.21 10.87
C ARG A 60 9.59 15.45 11.74
N LEU A 61 8.74 14.65 11.12
CA LEU A 61 7.96 13.67 11.85
C LEU A 61 8.89 12.51 12.25
N THR A 62 8.83 12.13 13.52
CA THR A 62 9.63 11.05 14.10
C THR A 62 8.78 9.83 14.39
N LEU A 63 9.41 8.69 14.69
CA LEU A 63 8.68 7.50 15.13
C LEU A 63 8.01 7.70 16.50
N GLU A 64 8.57 8.58 17.32
CA GLU A 64 8.01 8.95 18.62
C GLU A 64 6.69 9.71 18.48
N ASP A 65 6.55 10.55 17.45
CA ASP A 65 5.30 11.26 17.17
C ASP A 65 4.14 10.29 16.91
N VAL A 66 4.43 9.13 16.28
CA VAL A 66 3.43 8.08 16.04
C VAL A 66 2.91 7.50 17.38
N ALA A 67 3.80 7.26 18.34
CA ALA A 67 3.42 6.79 19.67
C ALA A 67 2.56 7.83 20.39
N VAL A 68 2.95 9.10 20.36
CA VAL A 68 2.21 10.21 20.96
C VAL A 68 0.81 10.36 20.34
N ILE A 69 0.69 10.26 19.02
CA ILE A 69 -0.60 10.32 18.31
C ILE A 69 -1.53 9.19 18.79
N ARG A 70 -1.02 7.96 18.91
CA ARG A 70 -1.80 6.82 19.36
C ARG A 70 -2.27 6.93 20.82
N GLU A 71 -1.42 7.48 21.68
CA GLU A 71 -1.69 7.58 23.10
C GLU A 71 -2.59 8.77 23.47
N ARG A 72 -2.40 9.91 22.78
CA ARG A 72 -3.05 11.17 23.18
C ARG A 72 -4.31 11.50 22.39
N LEU A 73 -4.55 10.85 21.25
CA LEU A 73 -5.70 11.14 20.40
C LEU A 73 -6.70 9.97 20.39
N PRO A 74 -7.73 9.97 21.25
CA PRO A 74 -8.69 8.87 21.34
C PRO A 74 -9.53 8.70 20.06
N ALA A 75 -9.60 9.71 19.21
CA ALA A 75 -10.25 9.63 17.91
C ALA A 75 -9.41 8.86 16.86
N VAL A 76 -8.12 8.60 17.13
CA VAL A 76 -7.23 7.86 16.25
C VAL A 76 -7.21 6.40 16.69
N ARG A 77 -7.74 5.53 15.84
CA ARG A 77 -7.76 4.08 16.08
C ARG A 77 -6.35 3.48 16.04
N ASP A 78 -5.56 3.89 15.05
CA ASP A 78 -4.19 3.43 14.86
C ASP A 78 -3.38 4.42 14.04
N ALA A 79 -2.06 4.34 14.12
CA ALA A 79 -1.14 5.18 13.37
C ALA A 79 0.08 4.38 12.94
N ALA A 80 0.55 4.61 11.73
CA ALA A 80 1.75 3.98 11.19
C ALA A 80 2.65 5.03 10.53
N ALA A 81 3.93 5.01 10.89
CA ALA A 81 4.92 5.77 10.13
C ALA A 81 5.11 5.14 8.74
N THR A 82 5.35 5.97 7.74
CA THR A 82 5.70 5.52 6.40
C THR A 82 6.89 6.27 5.85
N VAL A 83 7.83 5.54 5.27
CA VAL A 83 8.96 6.06 4.50
C VAL A 83 8.91 5.41 3.13
N SER A 84 8.92 6.20 2.07
CA SER A 84 8.85 5.66 0.71
C SER A 84 10.06 6.09 -0.11
N GLY A 85 10.52 5.17 -0.94
CA GLY A 85 11.60 5.39 -1.89
C GLY A 85 11.46 4.47 -3.09
N ARG A 86 12.38 4.59 -4.05
CA ARG A 86 12.52 3.63 -5.14
C ARG A 86 13.80 2.83 -4.95
N ALA A 87 13.73 1.54 -5.22
CA ALA A 87 14.90 0.67 -5.20
C ALA A 87 14.88 -0.29 -6.38
N GLN A 88 16.06 -0.72 -6.77
CA GLN A 88 16.23 -1.83 -7.70
C GLN A 88 16.10 -3.13 -6.92
N ALA A 89 15.04 -3.86 -7.18
CA ALA A 89 14.85 -5.20 -6.67
C ALA A 89 15.46 -6.21 -7.64
N GLY A 90 16.24 -7.16 -7.13
CA GLY A 90 16.86 -8.21 -7.92
C GLY A 90 16.64 -9.59 -7.30
N TYR A 91 16.32 -10.55 -8.16
CA TYR A 91 16.23 -11.96 -7.81
C TYR A 91 16.85 -12.79 -8.93
N LEU A 92 17.86 -13.58 -8.62
CA LEU A 92 18.66 -14.31 -9.61
C LEU A 92 19.14 -13.38 -10.74
N ASN A 93 18.68 -13.63 -11.97
CA ASN A 93 19.04 -12.88 -13.18
C ASN A 93 17.99 -11.81 -13.56
N ARG A 94 16.97 -11.61 -12.72
CA ARG A 94 15.89 -10.65 -12.97
C ARG A 94 16.05 -9.42 -12.09
N ASN A 95 15.76 -8.26 -12.66
CA ASN A 95 15.83 -6.98 -11.99
C ASN A 95 14.58 -6.17 -12.31
N TRP A 96 14.05 -5.49 -11.30
CA TRP A 96 12.90 -4.60 -11.46
C TRP A 96 13.04 -3.37 -10.58
N SER A 97 12.77 -2.18 -11.13
CA SER A 97 12.75 -0.94 -10.35
C SER A 97 11.36 -0.73 -9.78
N THR A 98 11.21 -0.80 -8.48
CA THR A 98 9.91 -0.76 -7.80
C THR A 98 9.90 0.26 -6.67
N GLN A 99 8.70 0.59 -6.20
CA GLN A 99 8.53 1.39 -5.00
C GLN A 99 8.78 0.53 -3.76
N VAL A 100 9.58 1.04 -2.82
CA VAL A 100 9.77 0.43 -1.50
C VAL A 100 9.11 1.32 -0.46
N LEU A 101 8.27 0.70 0.37
CA LEU A 101 7.56 1.34 1.46
C LEU A 101 8.02 0.73 2.78
N GLY A 102 8.75 1.51 3.58
CA GLY A 102 9.00 1.19 4.99
C GLY A 102 7.80 1.61 5.83
N THR A 103 7.21 0.70 6.60
CA THR A 103 6.03 1.02 7.40
C THR A 103 5.95 0.21 8.69
N GLY A 104 5.01 0.58 9.58
CA GLY A 104 4.67 -0.17 10.79
C GLY A 104 3.70 -1.32 10.52
N VAL A 105 3.52 -2.19 11.51
CA VAL A 105 2.64 -3.38 11.42
C VAL A 105 1.19 -3.01 11.16
N SER A 106 0.72 -1.92 11.75
CA SER A 106 -0.66 -1.43 11.60
C SER A 106 -1.05 -1.10 10.15
N TYR A 107 -0.07 -0.92 9.27
CA TYR A 107 -0.32 -0.67 7.85
C TYR A 107 -1.16 -1.76 7.20
N ALA A 108 -0.94 -3.02 7.57
CA ALA A 108 -1.66 -4.16 7.00
C ALA A 108 -3.17 -4.05 7.22
N SER A 109 -3.60 -3.68 8.44
CA SER A 109 -5.02 -3.47 8.77
C SER A 109 -5.57 -2.17 8.21
N MET A 110 -4.78 -1.07 8.30
CA MET A 110 -5.22 0.27 7.87
C MET A 110 -5.44 0.37 6.36
N ARG A 111 -4.69 -0.39 5.57
CA ARG A 111 -4.70 -0.36 4.12
C ARG A 111 -5.30 -1.60 3.47
N ALA A 112 -5.96 -2.47 4.24
CA ALA A 112 -6.41 -3.77 3.73
C ALA A 112 -5.29 -4.47 2.93
N ALA A 113 -4.10 -4.52 3.52
CA ALA A 113 -2.87 -5.06 2.92
C ALA A 113 -2.40 -6.31 3.68
N GLN A 114 -3.35 -7.10 4.19
CA GLN A 114 -3.05 -8.42 4.73
C GLN A 114 -2.59 -9.33 3.58
N PRO A 115 -1.45 -10.01 3.70
CA PRO A 115 -0.97 -10.89 2.65
C PRO A 115 -1.95 -12.02 2.33
N ASP A 116 -2.14 -12.30 1.04
CA ASP A 116 -2.91 -13.46 0.56
C ASP A 116 -2.10 -14.75 0.75
N VAL A 117 -0.79 -14.65 0.61
CA VAL A 117 0.14 -15.78 0.78
C VAL A 117 1.22 -15.36 1.78
N GLY A 118 1.54 -16.28 2.70
CA GLY A 118 2.53 -16.01 3.74
C GLY A 118 1.98 -15.17 4.88
N ARG A 119 2.79 -14.21 5.38
CA ARG A 119 2.45 -13.36 6.53
C ARG A 119 3.00 -11.96 6.40
N PHE A 120 2.44 -11.03 7.15
CA PHE A 120 3.05 -9.72 7.39
C PHE A 120 4.13 -9.81 8.47
N PHE A 121 5.02 -8.82 8.54
CA PHE A 121 6.04 -8.77 9.60
C PHE A 121 5.44 -8.36 10.95
N THR A 122 6.10 -8.78 12.01
CA THR A 122 5.71 -8.51 13.39
C THR A 122 6.35 -7.23 13.94
N GLU A 123 5.82 -6.73 15.07
CA GLU A 123 6.41 -5.57 15.74
C GLU A 123 7.83 -5.87 16.27
N GLU A 124 8.08 -7.12 16.64
CA GLU A 124 9.42 -7.54 17.05
C GLU A 124 10.42 -7.51 15.89
N GLU A 125 10.00 -7.97 14.70
CA GLU A 125 10.79 -7.89 13.47
C GLU A 125 11.05 -6.43 13.07
N ASN A 126 10.08 -5.54 13.25
CA ASN A 126 10.23 -4.11 13.03
C ASN A 126 11.28 -3.52 14.00
N ARG A 127 11.17 -3.79 15.30
CA ARG A 127 12.11 -3.30 16.32
C ARG A 127 13.52 -3.83 16.14
N ARG A 128 13.67 -5.09 15.77
CA ARG A 128 14.96 -5.73 15.50
C ARG A 128 15.57 -5.36 14.15
N ARG A 129 14.86 -4.52 13.36
CA ARG A 129 15.29 -4.16 12.00
C ARG A 129 15.53 -5.39 11.14
N ALA A 130 14.62 -6.35 11.21
CA ALA A 130 14.69 -7.58 10.43
C ALA A 130 14.65 -7.27 8.93
N ARG A 131 15.42 -8.02 8.16
CA ARG A 131 15.47 -7.91 6.71
C ARG A 131 14.43 -8.82 6.06
N VAL A 132 13.17 -8.49 6.28
CA VAL A 132 12.01 -9.19 5.73
C VAL A 132 11.25 -8.25 4.80
N ALA A 133 10.63 -8.82 3.78
CA ALA A 133 9.88 -8.07 2.77
C ALA A 133 8.56 -8.77 2.44
N VAL A 134 7.53 -7.98 2.24
CA VAL A 134 6.24 -8.40 1.67
C VAL A 134 6.12 -7.74 0.31
N ILE A 135 5.92 -8.53 -0.75
CA ILE A 135 5.95 -8.06 -2.14
C ILE A 135 4.53 -7.93 -2.72
N GLY A 136 4.33 -6.96 -3.57
CA GLY A 136 3.09 -6.81 -4.34
C GLY A 136 3.06 -7.71 -5.58
N ARG A 137 1.89 -7.85 -6.18
CA ARG A 137 1.64 -8.77 -7.28
C ARG A 137 2.51 -8.50 -8.50
N THR A 138 2.63 -7.24 -8.91
CA THR A 138 3.49 -6.87 -10.04
C THR A 138 4.96 -7.25 -9.82
N VAL A 139 5.47 -7.06 -8.59
CA VAL A 139 6.85 -7.45 -8.26
C VAL A 139 7.00 -8.97 -8.30
N LEU A 140 6.02 -9.74 -7.81
CA LEU A 140 5.99 -11.18 -7.90
C LEU A 140 6.12 -11.64 -9.36
N ASP A 141 5.27 -11.12 -10.25
CA ASP A 141 5.23 -11.50 -11.67
C ASP A 141 6.53 -11.14 -12.38
N LYS A 142 7.13 -9.98 -12.06
CA LYS A 142 8.37 -9.51 -12.71
C LYS A 142 9.63 -10.25 -12.25
N LEU A 143 9.71 -10.59 -10.96
CA LEU A 143 10.91 -11.23 -10.40
C LEU A 143 10.81 -12.75 -10.34
N PHE A 144 9.67 -13.30 -9.97
CA PHE A 144 9.52 -14.73 -9.69
C PHE A 144 8.81 -15.50 -10.79
N ALA A 145 7.93 -14.84 -11.59
CA ALA A 145 7.04 -15.49 -12.53
C ALA A 145 6.18 -16.56 -11.82
N ASP A 146 6.41 -17.83 -12.11
CA ASP A 146 5.63 -18.96 -11.56
C ASP A 146 6.30 -19.61 -10.33
N GLN A 147 7.39 -19.05 -9.82
CA GLN A 147 8.09 -19.61 -8.66
C GLN A 147 7.49 -19.10 -7.35
N ASP A 148 7.47 -19.95 -6.32
CA ASP A 148 7.05 -19.54 -4.98
C ASP A 148 8.07 -18.54 -4.40
N PRO A 149 7.64 -17.31 -4.06
CA PRO A 149 8.53 -16.30 -3.52
C PRO A 149 8.81 -16.46 -2.03
N ILE A 150 7.99 -17.26 -1.29
CA ILE A 150 8.07 -17.34 0.17
C ILE A 150 9.37 -18.02 0.61
N GLY A 151 10.12 -17.33 1.48
CA GLY A 151 11.41 -17.82 1.96
C GLY A 151 12.59 -17.42 1.08
N GLU A 152 12.34 -17.02 -0.16
CA GLU A 152 13.38 -16.60 -1.10
C GLU A 152 13.99 -15.24 -0.71
N THR A 153 15.20 -15.01 -1.18
CA THR A 153 15.96 -13.79 -0.88
C THR A 153 16.03 -12.87 -2.09
N ILE A 154 15.47 -11.69 -1.96
CA ILE A 154 15.61 -10.60 -2.94
C ILE A 154 16.66 -9.59 -2.49
N ARG A 155 17.28 -8.89 -3.44
CA ARG A 155 18.17 -7.76 -3.17
C ARG A 155 17.49 -6.46 -3.50
N LEU A 156 17.33 -5.59 -2.49
CA LEU A 156 16.90 -4.20 -2.67
C LEU A 156 18.14 -3.31 -2.65
N ASN A 157 18.50 -2.75 -3.79
CA ASN A 157 19.78 -2.09 -4.02
C ASN A 157 20.95 -3.06 -3.68
N LYS A 158 21.57 -2.90 -2.51
CA LYS A 158 22.71 -3.72 -2.05
C LYS A 158 22.38 -4.58 -0.83
N VAL A 159 21.15 -4.51 -0.32
CA VAL A 159 20.70 -5.19 0.90
C VAL A 159 19.82 -6.37 0.57
N SER A 160 20.10 -7.52 1.17
CA SER A 160 19.30 -8.74 1.01
C SER A 160 18.12 -8.75 1.97
N PHE A 161 16.93 -9.12 1.47
CA PHE A 161 15.69 -9.27 2.23
C PHE A 161 15.05 -10.61 1.93
N GLN A 162 14.56 -11.29 2.96
CA GLN A 162 13.77 -12.50 2.82
C GLN A 162 12.31 -12.15 2.53
N VAL A 163 11.73 -12.75 1.51
CA VAL A 163 10.30 -12.60 1.21
C VAL A 163 9.50 -13.46 2.17
N ILE A 164 8.55 -12.85 2.89
CA ILE A 164 7.71 -13.52 3.89
C ILE A 164 6.21 -13.49 3.57
N GLY A 165 5.81 -12.74 2.55
CA GLY A 165 4.42 -12.66 2.14
C GLY A 165 4.24 -11.96 0.81
N VAL A 166 3.04 -12.15 0.23
CA VAL A 166 2.59 -11.51 -1.00
C VAL A 166 1.30 -10.76 -0.71
N LEU A 167 1.26 -9.48 -1.06
CA LEU A 167 0.10 -8.63 -0.87
C LEU A 167 -1.06 -9.01 -1.80
N PRO A 168 -2.31 -8.75 -1.39
CA PRO A 168 -3.47 -8.91 -2.25
C PRO A 168 -3.38 -7.98 -3.46
N GLU A 169 -3.89 -8.47 -4.58
CA GLU A 169 -3.99 -7.68 -5.80
C GLU A 169 -4.99 -6.54 -5.62
N LYS A 170 -4.56 -5.32 -5.90
CA LYS A 170 -5.38 -4.09 -5.84
C LYS A 170 -5.62 -3.47 -7.21
N GLY A 171 -4.83 -3.88 -8.17
CA GLY A 171 -4.87 -3.39 -9.53
C GLY A 171 -4.31 -1.97 -9.70
N ALA A 172 -4.42 -1.47 -10.92
CA ALA A 172 -3.99 -0.12 -11.26
C ALA A 172 -5.13 0.87 -11.04
N THR A 173 -4.84 1.97 -10.35
CA THR A 173 -5.77 3.10 -10.23
C THR A 173 -5.25 4.26 -11.07
N GLY A 174 -5.86 4.47 -12.24
CA GLY A 174 -5.41 5.46 -13.22
C GLY A 174 -4.01 5.13 -13.73
N TRP A 175 -3.06 6.04 -13.52
CA TRP A 175 -1.67 5.93 -14.00
C TRP A 175 -0.73 5.24 -13.00
N ARG A 176 -1.22 4.81 -11.85
CA ARG A 176 -0.40 4.24 -10.78
C ARG A 176 -0.78 2.79 -10.53
N ASP A 177 0.17 1.90 -10.71
CA ASP A 177 0.09 0.51 -10.30
C ASP A 177 0.27 0.44 -8.76
N GLN A 178 -0.75 -0.07 -8.06
CA GLN A 178 -0.70 -0.22 -6.60
C GLN A 178 0.01 -1.50 -6.18
N ASP A 179 0.20 -2.42 -7.11
CA ASP A 179 0.80 -3.73 -6.90
C ASP A 179 2.32 -3.73 -7.19
N ASP A 180 2.85 -2.61 -7.78
CA ASP A 180 4.30 -2.40 -7.94
C ASP A 180 4.91 -1.81 -6.68
N LEU A 181 4.93 -2.61 -5.61
CA LEU A 181 5.32 -2.21 -4.28
C LEU A 181 6.01 -3.34 -3.53
N ILE A 182 7.06 -2.99 -2.75
CA ILE A 182 7.66 -3.85 -1.73
C ILE A 182 7.50 -3.17 -0.38
N VAL A 183 6.92 -3.87 0.59
CA VAL A 183 6.73 -3.39 1.96
C VAL A 183 7.75 -4.02 2.89
N ILE A 184 8.44 -3.19 3.66
CA ILE A 184 9.45 -3.61 4.64
C ILE A 184 9.22 -2.90 5.98
N PRO A 185 9.78 -3.38 7.09
CA PRO A 185 9.71 -2.70 8.37
C PRO A 185 10.30 -1.29 8.31
N VAL A 186 9.60 -0.30 8.87
CA VAL A 186 10.00 1.13 8.79
C VAL A 186 11.39 1.37 9.38
N GLN A 187 11.71 0.70 10.49
CA GLN A 187 13.04 0.85 11.09
C GLN A 187 14.14 0.28 10.19
N THR A 188 13.85 -0.78 9.44
CA THR A 188 14.79 -1.34 8.46
C THR A 188 14.98 -0.37 7.29
N ALA A 189 13.88 0.22 6.78
CA ALA A 189 13.93 1.21 5.71
C ALA A 189 14.79 2.43 6.07
N MET A 190 14.60 2.99 7.26
CA MET A 190 15.32 4.19 7.72
C MET A 190 16.82 3.98 7.91
N TYR A 191 17.25 2.76 8.23
CA TYR A 191 18.66 2.48 8.58
C TYR A 191 19.43 1.69 7.52
N ARG A 192 18.77 1.11 6.52
CA ARG A 192 19.40 0.19 5.56
C ARG A 192 19.21 0.59 4.09
N LEU A 193 18.26 1.44 3.79
CA LEU A 193 17.99 1.94 2.43
C LEU A 193 18.13 3.45 2.37
#